data_e5ebc9bfa0871dc1bf8e82c607713b63
#
_entry.id   e5ebc9bfa0871dc1bf8e82c607713b63
#
_cell.length_a   1.000
_cell.length_b   1.000
_cell.length_c   1.000
_cell.angle_alpha   90.00
_cell.angle_beta   90.00
_cell.angle_gamma   90.00
#
_symmetry.space_group_name_H-M   'P 1'
#
loop_
_entity.id
_entity.type
_entity.pdbx_description
1 polymer ?
#
loop_
_entity_poly.entity_id
_entity_poly.type
_entity_poly.pdbx_seq_one_letter_code
_entity_poly.pdbx_strand_id
1 'polypeptide(L)'
;MTNKNKKTKILAIGDIHGDSRLMKKLAERAKKEHVDIVILAGDITFAEQEFKDVIKPFVDLKKQVLLIPGNHESVATTDLLAEIYSPTKSIHGYSFIKDNLGIFGAGGAAIGIHTINDSEL
;
A
#
# COMPACT_ATOMS: atom_id res chain seq x y z
N MET A 1 -14.42 22.16 4.40
CA MET A 1 -14.60 22.66 3.02
C MET A 1 -13.62 21.97 2.08
N THR A 2 -14.13 21.36 1.03
CA THR A 2 -13.27 20.81 -0.02
C THR A 2 -12.78 21.95 -0.91
N ASN A 3 -11.48 22.08 -1.02
CA ASN A 3 -10.88 23.00 -1.98
C ASN A 3 -10.84 22.29 -3.34
N LYS A 4 -11.69 22.73 -4.27
CA LYS A 4 -11.80 22.14 -5.62
C LYS A 4 -10.49 22.17 -6.40
N ASN A 5 -9.55 23.05 -6.04
CA ASN A 5 -8.25 23.21 -6.68
C ASN A 5 -7.13 22.45 -5.95
N LYS A 6 -7.44 21.80 -4.83
CA LYS A 6 -6.44 21.03 -4.09
C LYS A 6 -6.08 19.76 -4.86
N LYS A 7 -4.80 19.62 -5.19
CA LYS A 7 -4.26 18.41 -5.79
C LYS A 7 -3.95 17.39 -4.69
N THR A 8 -4.38 16.15 -4.90
CA THR A 8 -4.01 15.04 -4.02
C THR A 8 -2.63 14.54 -4.40
N LYS A 9 -1.72 14.50 -3.44
CA LYS A 9 -0.37 13.96 -3.64
C LYS A 9 -0.34 12.51 -3.21
N ILE A 10 0.14 11.65 -4.11
CA ILE A 10 0.23 10.21 -3.88
C ILE A 10 1.70 9.78 -3.98
N LEU A 11 2.16 9.02 -3.00
CA LEU A 11 3.43 8.30 -3.07
C LEU A 11 3.12 6.83 -3.31
N ALA A 12 3.51 6.32 -4.46
CA ALA A 12 3.34 4.90 -4.80
C ALA A 12 4.70 4.20 -4.79
N ILE A 13 4.78 3.06 -4.12
CA ILE A 13 6.02 2.30 -3.93
C ILE A 13 5.74 0.84 -4.28
N GLY A 14 6.58 0.25 -5.13
CA GLY A 14 6.54 -1.17 -5.46
C GLY A 14 7.85 -1.87 -5.10
N ASP A 15 7.86 -3.20 -5.15
CA ASP A 15 9.06 -4.03 -4.92
C ASP A 15 9.80 -3.72 -3.62
N ILE A 16 9.08 -3.63 -2.53
CA ILE A 16 9.63 -3.21 -1.23
C ILE A 16 10.49 -4.31 -0.60
N HIS A 17 10.03 -5.57 -0.69
CA HIS A 17 10.75 -6.75 -0.18
C HIS A 17 11.27 -6.58 1.26
N GLY A 18 10.46 -5.96 2.12
CA GLY A 18 10.80 -5.81 3.53
C GLY A 18 11.91 -4.81 3.85
N ASP A 19 12.24 -3.90 2.95
CA ASP A 19 13.31 -2.93 3.14
C ASP A 19 12.86 -1.77 4.07
N SER A 20 13.04 -1.98 5.37
CA SER A 20 12.63 -1.01 6.38
C SER A 20 13.42 0.30 6.36
N ARG A 21 14.68 0.26 5.93
CA ARG A 21 15.50 1.48 5.82
C ARG A 21 14.98 2.39 4.72
N LEU A 22 14.65 1.80 3.58
CA LEU A 22 14.04 2.54 2.47
C LEU A 22 12.69 3.11 2.90
N MET A 23 11.90 2.34 3.61
CA MET A 23 10.58 2.79 4.08
C MET A 23 10.68 3.99 5.01
N LYS A 24 11.65 4.01 5.91
CA LYS A 24 11.90 5.17 6.78
C LYS A 24 12.25 6.42 6.00
N LYS A 25 13.14 6.30 5.02
CA LYS A 25 13.53 7.43 4.15
C LYS A 25 12.34 7.96 3.35
N LEU A 26 11.53 7.06 2.81
CA LEU A 26 10.36 7.45 2.04
C LEU A 26 9.26 8.06 2.92
N ALA A 27 9.13 7.59 4.16
CA ALA A 27 8.21 8.20 5.12
C ALA A 27 8.61 9.64 5.47
N GLU A 28 9.91 9.90 5.68
CA GLU A 28 10.42 11.25 5.89
C GLU A 28 10.12 12.16 4.69
N ARG A 29 10.30 11.63 3.49
CA ARG A 29 9.97 12.36 2.26
C ARG A 29 8.47 12.62 2.14
N ALA A 30 7.64 11.65 2.46
CA ALA A 30 6.18 11.79 2.45
C ALA A 30 5.72 12.91 3.40
N LYS A 31 6.35 12.99 4.57
CA LYS A 31 6.09 14.07 5.53
C LYS A 31 6.51 15.42 4.98
N LYS A 32 7.73 15.52 4.46
CA LYS A 32 8.29 16.76 3.94
C LYS A 32 7.48 17.31 2.76
N GLU A 33 7.04 16.44 1.88
CA GLU A 33 6.29 16.81 0.67
C GLU A 33 4.78 16.85 0.86
N HIS A 34 4.30 16.65 2.08
CA HIS A 34 2.86 16.67 2.42
C HIS A 34 2.04 15.70 1.56
N VAL A 35 2.51 14.47 1.45
CA VAL A 35 1.79 13.40 0.74
C VAL A 35 0.48 13.08 1.45
N ASP A 36 -0.60 12.92 0.68
CA ASP A 36 -1.93 12.63 1.21
C ASP A 36 -2.18 11.12 1.34
N ILE A 37 -1.75 10.35 0.34
CA ILE A 37 -1.99 8.91 0.26
C ILE A 37 -0.70 8.20 -0.09
N VAL A 38 -0.42 7.10 0.61
CA VAL A 38 0.70 6.21 0.32
C VAL A 38 0.14 4.89 -0.21
N ILE A 39 0.61 4.45 -1.37
CA ILE A 39 0.23 3.17 -1.97
C ILE A 39 1.44 2.24 -1.96
N LEU A 40 1.32 1.11 -1.29
CA LEU A 40 2.32 0.05 -1.31
C LEU A 40 1.84 -1.02 -2.29
N ALA A 41 2.40 -0.98 -3.50
CA ALA A 41 1.89 -1.71 -4.65
C ALA A 41 2.72 -2.96 -4.92
N GLY A 42 2.34 -4.07 -4.29
CA GLY A 42 2.94 -5.38 -4.51
C GLY A 42 4.29 -5.59 -3.84
N ASP A 43 4.61 -6.84 -3.57
CA ASP A 43 5.87 -7.28 -2.99
C ASP A 43 6.28 -6.48 -1.75
N ILE A 44 5.32 -6.28 -0.84
CA ILE A 44 5.50 -5.54 0.41
C ILE A 44 6.39 -6.35 1.35
N THR A 45 6.11 -7.66 1.43
CA THR A 45 6.88 -8.59 2.24
C THR A 45 7.81 -9.41 1.35
N PHE A 46 8.68 -10.19 1.97
CA PHE A 46 9.47 -11.19 1.26
C PHE A 46 8.97 -12.58 1.63
N ALA A 47 8.38 -13.30 0.66
CA ALA A 47 7.86 -14.66 0.85
C ALA A 47 6.95 -14.80 2.09
N GLU A 48 5.98 -13.90 2.24
CA GLU A 48 5.01 -13.85 3.35
C GLU A 48 5.63 -13.51 4.72
N GLN A 49 6.87 -13.11 4.77
CA GLN A 49 7.49 -12.64 6.01
C GLN A 49 7.39 -11.12 6.07
N GLU A 50 6.75 -10.60 7.11
CA GLU A 50 6.75 -9.18 7.37
C GLU A 50 8.02 -8.79 8.11
N PHE A 51 8.70 -7.79 7.59
CA PHE A 51 9.81 -7.17 8.30
C PHE A 51 9.29 -6.00 9.11
N LYS A 52 9.83 -5.86 10.32
CA LYS A 52 9.49 -4.78 11.23
C LYS A 52 9.69 -3.43 10.55
N ASP A 53 8.77 -2.52 10.79
CA ASP A 53 8.85 -1.14 10.36
C ASP A 53 8.77 -0.92 8.82
N VAL A 54 8.11 -1.83 8.09
CA VAL A 54 7.84 -1.61 6.67
C VAL A 54 6.63 -0.69 6.47
N ILE A 55 5.53 -0.97 7.14
CA ILE A 55 4.29 -0.18 7.03
C ILE A 55 4.22 0.91 8.10
N LYS A 56 4.68 0.57 9.29
CA LYS A 56 4.59 1.42 10.48
C LYS A 56 5.09 2.86 10.28
N PRO A 57 6.22 3.12 9.58
CA PRO A 57 6.68 4.50 9.41
C PRO A 57 5.64 5.44 8.78
N PHE A 58 4.82 4.95 7.87
CA PHE A 58 3.77 5.75 7.25
C PHE A 58 2.53 5.88 8.15
N VAL A 59 2.21 4.84 8.89
CA VAL A 59 1.09 4.86 9.86
C VAL A 59 1.39 5.85 10.98
N ASP A 60 2.61 5.89 11.46
CA ASP A 60 3.04 6.83 12.52
C ASP A 60 2.92 8.29 12.06
N LEU A 61 2.99 8.56 10.77
CA LEU A 61 2.77 9.89 10.20
C LEU A 61 1.28 10.22 10.02
N LYS A 62 0.39 9.32 10.40
CA LYS A 62 -1.07 9.45 10.21
C LYS A 62 -1.46 9.63 8.74
N LYS A 63 -0.70 9.05 7.83
CA LYS A 63 -1.03 9.03 6.41
C LYS A 63 -1.99 7.89 6.10
N GLN A 64 -2.85 8.08 5.11
CA GLN A 64 -3.65 6.97 4.58
C GLN A 64 -2.73 6.05 3.78
N VAL A 65 -2.68 4.77 4.16
CA VAL A 65 -1.89 3.77 3.46
C VAL A 65 -2.83 2.77 2.80
N LEU A 66 -2.59 2.49 1.52
CA LEU A 66 -3.33 1.51 0.74
C LEU A 66 -2.37 0.39 0.32
N LEU A 67 -2.79 -0.85 0.51
CA LEU A 67 -1.99 -2.02 0.19
C LEU A 67 -2.56 -2.77 -1.01
N ILE A 68 -1.67 -3.22 -1.89
CA ILE A 68 -2.00 -4.10 -3.01
C ILE A 68 -1.03 -5.28 -2.96
N PRO A 69 -1.49 -6.55 -2.92
CA PRO A 69 -0.60 -7.70 -2.87
C PRO A 69 0.16 -7.89 -4.19
N GLY A 70 1.41 -8.34 -4.09
CA GLY A 70 2.22 -8.77 -5.22
C GLY A 70 2.31 -10.29 -5.27
N ASN A 71 3.46 -10.82 -5.73
CA ASN A 71 3.68 -12.26 -5.80
C ASN A 71 4.34 -12.85 -4.54
N HIS A 72 4.79 -12.02 -3.61
CA HIS A 72 5.42 -12.44 -2.36
C HIS A 72 4.45 -12.54 -1.18
N GLU A 73 3.26 -11.99 -1.29
CA GLU A 73 2.22 -12.10 -0.27
C GLU A 73 0.87 -12.48 -0.88
N SER A 74 0.06 -13.19 -0.11
CA SER A 74 -1.32 -13.51 -0.49
C SER A 74 -2.25 -12.33 -0.21
N VAL A 75 -3.46 -12.38 -0.79
CA VAL A 75 -4.52 -11.43 -0.46
C VAL A 75 -4.83 -11.48 1.04
N ALA A 76 -4.90 -12.69 1.61
CA ALA A 76 -5.17 -12.87 3.04
C ALA A 76 -4.09 -12.21 3.92
N THR A 77 -2.81 -12.35 3.55
CA THR A 77 -1.72 -11.70 4.27
C THR A 77 -1.84 -10.19 4.20
N THR A 78 -2.15 -9.65 3.02
CA THR A 78 -2.33 -8.21 2.83
C THR A 78 -3.50 -7.69 3.65
N ASP A 79 -4.62 -8.42 3.71
CA ASP A 79 -5.78 -8.07 4.54
C ASP A 79 -5.41 -8.08 6.03
N LEU A 80 -4.63 -9.05 6.48
CA LEU A 80 -4.15 -9.11 7.85
C LEU A 80 -3.26 -7.91 8.21
N LEU A 81 -2.33 -7.55 7.32
CA LEU A 81 -1.46 -6.39 7.52
C LEU A 81 -2.28 -5.10 7.61
N ALA A 82 -3.31 -4.96 6.78
CA ALA A 82 -4.20 -3.80 6.83
C ALA A 82 -4.94 -3.72 8.17
N GLU A 83 -5.33 -4.86 8.72
CA GLU A 83 -6.01 -4.93 10.02
C GLU A 83 -5.08 -4.57 11.17
N ILE A 84 -3.86 -5.11 11.17
CA ILE A 84 -2.85 -4.83 12.20
C ILE A 84 -2.47 -3.34 12.22
N TYR A 85 -2.32 -2.74 11.07
CA TYR A 85 -1.85 -1.36 10.92
C TYR A 85 -2.99 -0.39 10.56
N SER A 86 -4.17 -0.57 11.15
CA SER A 86 -5.29 0.36 10.95
C SER A 86 -4.86 1.83 11.19
N PRO A 87 -5.25 2.79 10.34
CA PRO A 87 -6.30 2.74 9.31
C PRO A 87 -5.83 2.33 7.90
N THR A 88 -4.74 1.60 7.77
CA THR A 88 -4.29 1.03 6.50
C THR A 88 -5.37 0.13 5.91
N LYS A 89 -5.53 0.15 4.59
CA LYS A 89 -6.56 -0.63 3.89
C LYS A 89 -5.95 -1.44 2.76
N SER A 90 -6.37 -2.70 2.63
CA SER A 90 -6.14 -3.49 1.44
C SER A 90 -7.19 -3.15 0.39
N ILE A 91 -6.76 -2.81 -0.82
CA ILE A 91 -7.68 -2.42 -1.90
C ILE A 91 -7.72 -3.41 -3.06
N HIS A 92 -7.19 -4.63 -2.88
CA HIS A 92 -7.34 -5.67 -3.91
C HIS A 92 -8.83 -5.99 -4.12
N GLY A 93 -9.33 -5.67 -5.31
CA GLY A 93 -10.75 -5.83 -5.63
C GLY A 93 -11.69 -4.80 -5.00
N TYR A 94 -11.15 -3.77 -4.37
CA TYR A 94 -11.93 -2.71 -3.73
C TYR A 94 -11.50 -1.34 -4.21
N SER A 95 -12.40 -0.37 -4.07
CA SER A 95 -12.08 1.02 -4.36
C SER A 95 -11.91 1.82 -3.06
N PHE A 96 -11.07 2.84 -3.14
CA PHE A 96 -10.90 3.84 -2.12
C PHE A 96 -11.19 5.21 -2.73
N ILE A 97 -12.04 5.99 -2.10
CA ILE A 97 -12.44 7.30 -2.60
C ILE A 97 -12.03 8.36 -1.58
N LYS A 98 -11.32 9.36 -2.07
CA LYS A 98 -10.99 10.56 -1.28
C LYS A 98 -11.21 11.78 -2.16
N ASP A 99 -12.04 12.69 -1.68
CA ASP A 99 -12.47 13.88 -2.43
C ASP A 99 -13.05 13.45 -3.80
N ASN A 100 -12.49 13.90 -4.91
CA ASN A 100 -12.94 13.53 -6.26
C ASN A 100 -12.07 12.44 -6.88
N LEU A 101 -11.19 11.78 -6.10
CA LEU A 101 -10.28 10.75 -6.58
C LEU A 101 -10.76 9.36 -6.16
N GLY A 102 -10.91 8.47 -7.12
CA GLY A 102 -11.15 7.06 -6.88
C GLY A 102 -9.92 6.24 -7.23
N ILE A 103 -9.56 5.31 -6.34
CA ILE A 103 -8.43 4.39 -6.53
C ILE A 103 -8.97 2.97 -6.42
N PHE A 104 -8.73 2.17 -7.44
CA PHE A 104 -9.08 0.75 -7.45
C PHE A 104 -7.81 -0.08 -7.58
N GLY A 105 -7.69 -1.12 -6.75
CA GLY A 105 -6.52 -1.99 -6.75
C GLY A 105 -6.81 -3.38 -7.27
N ALA A 106 -5.85 -3.91 -8.03
CA ALA A 106 -5.80 -5.31 -8.43
C ALA A 106 -4.36 -5.79 -8.28
N GLY A 107 -4.16 -6.78 -7.45
CA GLY A 107 -2.83 -7.31 -7.15
C GLY A 107 -2.66 -8.75 -7.60
N GLY A 108 -1.50 -9.32 -7.28
CA GLY A 108 -1.14 -10.67 -7.63
C GLY A 108 -0.25 -10.73 -8.87
N ALA A 109 0.02 -11.96 -9.31
CA ALA A 109 0.86 -12.20 -10.48
C ALA A 109 0.45 -13.48 -11.19
N ALA A 110 0.80 -13.60 -12.48
CA ALA A 110 0.60 -14.84 -13.23
C ALA A 110 1.65 -15.91 -12.89
N ILE A 111 2.83 -15.48 -12.44
CA ILE A 111 3.96 -16.33 -12.05
C ILE A 111 4.49 -15.85 -10.70
N GLY A 112 4.82 -16.75 -9.80
CA GLY A 112 5.37 -16.42 -8.51
C GLY A 112 4.83 -17.29 -7.39
N ILE A 113 5.03 -16.86 -6.15
CA ILE A 113 4.59 -17.60 -4.96
C ILE A 113 3.07 -17.58 -4.86
N HIS A 114 2.47 -16.41 -5.09
CA HIS A 114 1.03 -16.23 -5.11
C HIS A 114 0.60 -15.74 -6.48
N THR A 115 -0.20 -16.53 -7.19
CA THR A 115 -0.64 -16.24 -8.55
C THR A 115 -2.15 -16.08 -8.62
N ILE A 116 -2.60 -15.30 -9.57
CA ILE A 116 -4.01 -15.18 -9.94
C ILE A 116 -4.15 -15.49 -11.43
N ASN A 117 -5.32 -15.92 -11.83
CA ASN A 117 -5.66 -16.12 -13.24
C ASN A 117 -6.69 -15.09 -13.69
N ASP A 118 -6.97 -15.06 -15.00
CA ASP A 118 -7.87 -14.06 -15.57
C ASP A 118 -9.27 -14.08 -14.97
N SER A 119 -9.73 -15.23 -14.49
CA SER A 119 -11.06 -15.36 -13.88
C SER A 119 -11.14 -14.76 -12.47
N GLU A 120 -10.00 -14.49 -11.82
CA GLU A 120 -9.93 -13.91 -10.48
C GLU A 120 -9.83 -12.39 -10.51
N LEU A 121 -9.61 -11.82 -11.67
CA LEU A 121 -9.62 -10.39 -11.90
C LEU A 121 -11.04 -9.92 -12.22
#